data_11aa4163f4598ff2d597cc511b1917f3
#
_entry.id   11aa4163f4598ff2d597cc511b1917f3
#
_cell.length_a   1.000
_cell.length_b   1.000
_cell.length_c   1.000
_cell.angle_alpha   90.00
_cell.angle_beta   90.00
_cell.angle_gamma   90.00
#
_symmetry.space_group_name_H-M   'P 1'
#
loop_
_entity.id
_entity.type
_entity.pdbx_description
1 polymer ?
#
loop_
_entity_poly.entity_id
_entity_poly.type
_entity_poly.pdbx_seq_one_letter_code
_entity_poly.pdbx_strand_id
1 'polypeptide(L)'
;MKRIFASVLALILLLTSGGLAEVLCDDGIAMTDECIVEYGCDYYSTDEVALYLHAFWELPPNYITKDQALSLGWDRDAGNLWTVAYGCAIGGDTFLNLEGLLPDDGERQWYECDVNYSGGYRGWERLCFSSDGLIYYTGDHYESFELMYEGWYGNDEGYVYGY
;
A
#
# COMPACT_ATOMS: atom_id res chain seq x y z
N MET A 1 37.16 -9.47 -13.52
CA MET A 1 36.96 -9.95 -12.16
C MET A 1 35.46 -9.90 -11.87
N LYS A 2 34.82 -11.06 -11.82
CA LYS A 2 33.39 -11.22 -11.60
C LYS A 2 33.15 -11.11 -10.10
N ARG A 3 32.35 -10.10 -9.64
CA ARG A 3 31.88 -10.01 -8.26
C ARG A 3 30.72 -11.00 -8.11
N ILE A 4 30.94 -12.02 -7.31
CA ILE A 4 29.94 -13.00 -6.91
C ILE A 4 29.16 -12.35 -5.77
N PHE A 5 27.89 -12.00 -6.00
CA PHE A 5 26.96 -11.62 -4.94
C PHE A 5 26.58 -12.90 -4.20
N ALA A 6 27.06 -13.04 -3.00
CA ALA A 6 26.61 -14.08 -2.09
C ALA A 6 25.38 -13.55 -1.35
N SER A 7 24.19 -13.98 -1.78
CA SER A 7 22.95 -13.81 -1.00
C SER A 7 23.06 -14.66 0.26
N VAL A 8 23.22 -14.02 1.40
CA VAL A 8 23.07 -14.67 2.69
C VAL A 8 21.59 -14.58 3.07
N LEU A 9 20.85 -15.62 2.74
CA LEU A 9 19.49 -15.82 3.24
C LEU A 9 19.60 -16.25 4.72
N ALA A 10 19.50 -15.31 5.64
CA ALA A 10 19.42 -15.62 7.06
C ALA A 10 17.95 -15.95 7.40
N LEU A 11 17.60 -17.22 7.30
CA LEU A 11 16.32 -17.75 7.78
C LEU A 11 16.37 -17.82 9.30
N ILE A 12 15.83 -16.82 9.99
CA ILE A 12 15.60 -16.88 11.45
C ILE A 12 14.16 -17.32 11.66
N LEU A 13 13.99 -18.60 11.95
CA LEU A 13 12.72 -19.16 12.42
C LEU A 13 12.58 -18.83 13.91
N LEU A 14 11.78 -17.84 14.25
CA LEU A 14 11.30 -17.61 15.62
C LEU A 14 9.83 -17.98 15.70
N LEU A 15 9.57 -19.13 16.30
CA LEU A 15 8.23 -19.55 16.71
C LEU A 15 7.83 -18.73 17.93
N THR A 16 6.97 -17.72 17.76
CA THR A 16 6.26 -17.10 18.87
C THR A 16 4.76 -17.11 18.59
N SER A 17 4.05 -17.60 19.57
CA SER A 17 2.61 -17.74 19.61
C SER A 17 1.92 -16.37 19.64
N GLY A 18 1.07 -16.07 18.64
CA GLY A 18 0.00 -15.08 18.74
C GLY A 18 0.48 -13.63 18.84
N GLY A 19 1.06 -13.10 17.79
CA GLY A 19 1.39 -11.68 17.63
C GLY A 19 1.21 -11.26 16.18
N LEU A 20 0.98 -9.98 15.94
CA LEU A 20 0.97 -9.34 14.63
C LEU A 20 2.16 -9.86 13.78
N ALA A 21 1.93 -10.15 12.52
CA ALA A 21 2.98 -10.60 11.61
C ALA A 21 4.14 -9.60 11.63
N GLU A 22 5.35 -10.09 11.97
CA GLU A 22 6.54 -9.25 12.03
C GLU A 22 6.94 -8.87 10.59
N VAL A 23 6.98 -7.60 10.28
CA VAL A 23 7.45 -7.10 8.98
C VAL A 23 8.97 -6.99 9.04
N LEU A 24 9.66 -7.60 8.09
CA LEU A 24 11.10 -7.50 7.94
C LEU A 24 11.41 -6.70 6.67
N CYS A 25 12.24 -5.66 6.78
CA CYS A 25 12.73 -4.90 5.62
C CYS A 25 14.25 -4.95 5.57
N ASP A 26 14.80 -5.33 4.40
CA ASP A 26 16.22 -5.33 4.11
C ASP A 26 16.45 -5.07 2.61
N ASP A 27 17.37 -4.15 2.28
CA ASP A 27 17.77 -3.82 0.90
C ASP A 27 16.59 -3.55 -0.07
N GLY A 28 15.50 -2.91 0.39
CA GLY A 28 14.32 -2.60 -0.42
C GLY A 28 13.34 -3.77 -0.58
N ILE A 29 13.46 -4.83 0.21
CA ILE A 29 12.52 -5.94 0.26
C ILE A 29 11.81 -5.92 1.61
N ALA A 30 10.48 -5.93 1.61
CA ALA A 30 9.68 -6.11 2.82
C ALA A 30 8.91 -7.43 2.75
N MET A 31 8.83 -8.13 3.88
CA MET A 31 8.18 -9.43 3.95
C MET A 31 7.45 -9.65 5.27
N THR A 32 6.36 -10.40 5.16
CA THR A 32 5.67 -11.06 6.27
C THR A 32 5.71 -12.57 6.03
N ASP A 33 5.10 -13.38 6.90
CA ASP A 33 4.97 -14.81 6.68
C ASP A 33 4.13 -15.16 5.42
N GLU A 34 3.28 -14.23 4.97
CA GLU A 34 2.28 -14.43 3.91
C GLU A 34 2.60 -13.65 2.62
N CYS A 35 3.39 -12.57 2.70
CA CYS A 35 3.58 -11.64 1.60
C CYS A 35 5.03 -11.13 1.52
N ILE A 36 5.53 -10.90 0.30
CA ILE A 36 6.85 -10.32 0.03
C ILE A 36 6.69 -9.23 -1.02
N VAL A 37 7.22 -8.03 -0.76
CA VAL A 37 7.25 -6.92 -1.71
C VAL A 37 8.65 -6.35 -1.85
N GLU A 38 8.99 -5.87 -3.04
CA GLU A 38 10.26 -5.22 -3.38
C GLU A 38 9.99 -3.76 -3.77
N TYR A 39 10.81 -2.84 -3.27
CA TYR A 39 10.70 -1.42 -3.58
C TYR A 39 10.83 -1.16 -5.09
N GLY A 40 9.92 -0.34 -5.62
CA GLY A 40 9.90 0.03 -7.03
C GLY A 40 9.22 -0.96 -7.96
N CYS A 41 8.63 -2.05 -7.42
CA CYS A 41 7.81 -2.99 -8.18
C CYS A 41 6.32 -2.65 -8.14
N ASP A 42 5.59 -3.12 -9.15
CA ASP A 42 4.14 -2.91 -9.30
C ASP A 42 3.35 -3.96 -8.51
N TYR A 43 2.35 -3.51 -7.74
CA TYR A 43 1.49 -4.38 -6.93
C TYR A 43 0.02 -3.97 -7.04
N TYR A 44 -0.89 -4.94 -6.86
CA TYR A 44 -2.33 -4.73 -7.00
C TYR A 44 -3.16 -5.38 -5.90
N SER A 45 -2.69 -6.50 -5.31
CA SER A 45 -3.45 -7.19 -4.27
C SER A 45 -3.48 -6.37 -2.97
N THR A 46 -4.51 -6.59 -2.17
CA THR A 46 -4.68 -5.89 -0.90
C THR A 46 -3.45 -6.03 0.01
N ASP A 47 -2.95 -7.26 0.18
CA ASP A 47 -1.85 -7.55 1.11
C ASP A 47 -0.53 -6.98 0.63
N GLU A 48 -0.21 -7.11 -0.68
CA GLU A 48 1.01 -6.55 -1.25
C GLU A 48 1.05 -5.02 -1.15
N VAL A 49 -0.06 -4.35 -1.51
CA VAL A 49 -0.13 -2.88 -1.48
C VAL A 49 -0.10 -2.35 -0.05
N ALA A 50 -0.79 -3.03 0.89
CA ALA A 50 -0.76 -2.66 2.30
C ALA A 50 0.64 -2.83 2.90
N LEU A 51 1.32 -3.96 2.61
CA LEU A 51 2.69 -4.19 3.06
C LEU A 51 3.67 -3.18 2.42
N TYR A 52 3.51 -2.86 1.13
CA TYR A 52 4.34 -1.87 0.44
C TYR A 52 4.20 -0.48 1.07
N LEU A 53 2.96 -0.01 1.31
CA LEU A 53 2.68 1.23 2.01
C LEU A 53 3.30 1.25 3.41
N HIS A 54 3.10 0.18 4.21
CA HIS A 54 3.63 0.09 5.57
C HIS A 54 5.16 0.15 5.61
N ALA A 55 5.82 -0.53 4.65
CA ALA A 55 7.27 -0.65 4.61
C ALA A 55 7.97 0.58 4.02
N PHE A 56 7.42 1.16 2.94
CA PHE A 56 8.10 2.17 2.13
C PHE A 56 7.46 3.56 2.19
N TRP A 57 6.33 3.72 2.89
CA TRP A 57 5.64 5.00 3.15
C TRP A 57 5.11 5.70 1.89
N GLU A 58 5.02 4.99 0.79
CA GLU A 58 4.50 5.45 -0.49
C GLU A 58 3.76 4.35 -1.22
N LEU A 59 2.95 4.70 -2.20
CA LEU A 59 2.28 3.74 -3.07
C LEU A 59 3.27 3.10 -4.06
N PRO A 60 3.02 1.84 -4.49
CA PRO A 60 3.73 1.24 -5.61
C PRO A 60 3.72 2.15 -6.86
N PRO A 61 4.75 2.07 -7.74
CA PRO A 61 4.91 3.00 -8.87
C PRO A 61 3.80 2.92 -9.92
N ASN A 62 3.01 1.86 -9.93
CA ASN A 62 1.84 1.70 -10.81
C ASN A 62 0.60 2.51 -10.37
N TYR A 63 0.66 3.27 -9.27
CA TYR A 63 -0.46 4.09 -8.83
C TYR A 63 -0.38 5.51 -9.38
N ILE A 64 -1.53 6.01 -9.85
CA ILE A 64 -1.71 7.39 -10.31
C ILE A 64 -2.97 7.99 -9.69
N THR A 65 -2.97 9.31 -9.45
CA THR A 65 -4.14 10.02 -8.92
C THR A 65 -5.26 10.09 -9.96
N LYS A 66 -6.50 10.37 -9.51
CA LYS A 66 -7.64 10.61 -10.40
C LYS A 66 -7.36 11.74 -11.40
N ASP A 67 -6.71 12.82 -10.95
CA ASP A 67 -6.37 13.97 -11.81
C ASP A 67 -5.36 13.58 -12.89
N GLN A 68 -4.35 12.78 -12.55
CA GLN A 68 -3.39 12.25 -13.52
C GLN A 68 -4.08 11.35 -14.54
N ALA A 69 -4.93 10.42 -14.09
CA ALA A 69 -5.68 9.53 -14.97
C ALA A 69 -6.61 10.31 -15.92
N LEU A 70 -7.36 11.30 -15.41
CA LEU A 70 -8.21 12.18 -16.20
C LEU A 70 -7.42 12.93 -17.28
N SER A 71 -6.21 13.41 -16.94
CA SER A 71 -5.33 14.11 -17.91
C SER A 71 -4.86 13.21 -19.05
N LEU A 72 -4.82 11.88 -18.82
CA LEU A 72 -4.49 10.86 -19.82
C LEU A 72 -5.72 10.42 -20.66
N GLY A 73 -6.91 10.91 -20.31
CA GLY A 73 -8.16 10.57 -21.02
C GLY A 73 -8.96 9.43 -20.36
N TRP A 74 -8.69 9.16 -19.08
CA TRP A 74 -9.54 8.23 -18.34
C TRP A 74 -10.95 8.77 -18.19
N ASP A 75 -11.91 7.90 -18.48
CA ASP A 75 -13.33 8.10 -18.25
C ASP A 75 -13.81 6.98 -17.31
N ARG A 76 -14.26 7.38 -16.10
CA ARG A 76 -14.71 6.42 -15.08
C ARG A 76 -15.90 5.58 -15.54
N ASP A 77 -16.76 6.17 -16.37
CA ASP A 77 -17.98 5.53 -16.85
C ASP A 77 -17.73 4.62 -18.06
N ALA A 78 -16.54 4.72 -18.67
CA ALA A 78 -16.11 3.85 -19.77
C ALA A 78 -15.23 2.68 -19.29
N GLY A 79 -14.71 2.69 -18.06
CA GLY A 79 -13.81 1.66 -17.56
C GLY A 79 -12.52 1.53 -18.37
N ASN A 80 -12.03 2.64 -18.92
CA ASN A 80 -10.96 2.66 -19.92
C ASN A 80 -9.55 2.93 -19.34
N LEU A 81 -9.34 2.81 -18.02
CA LEU A 81 -8.06 3.18 -17.40
C LEU A 81 -6.87 2.47 -18.08
N TRP A 82 -6.93 1.17 -18.25
CA TRP A 82 -5.84 0.43 -18.91
C TRP A 82 -5.73 0.65 -20.42
N THR A 83 -6.69 1.32 -21.02
CA THR A 83 -6.58 1.79 -22.43
C THR A 83 -5.67 3.03 -22.52
N VAL A 84 -5.74 3.92 -21.53
CA VAL A 84 -5.02 5.19 -21.51
C VAL A 84 -3.78 5.18 -20.62
N ALA A 85 -3.76 4.32 -19.61
CA ALA A 85 -2.67 4.13 -18.65
C ALA A 85 -2.58 2.63 -18.29
N TYR A 86 -2.03 1.83 -19.21
CA TYR A 86 -1.93 0.38 -19.04
C TYR A 86 -1.11 0.01 -17.82
N GLY A 87 -1.63 -0.91 -17.00
CA GLY A 87 -1.00 -1.37 -15.77
C GLY A 87 -1.17 -0.41 -14.59
N CYS A 88 -1.76 0.78 -14.74
CA CYS A 88 -1.97 1.69 -13.62
C CYS A 88 -3.23 1.35 -12.82
N ALA A 89 -3.19 1.67 -11.53
CA ALA A 89 -4.32 1.71 -10.62
C ALA A 89 -4.52 3.13 -10.07
N ILE A 90 -5.72 3.47 -9.60
CA ILE A 90 -6.02 4.78 -9.03
C ILE A 90 -5.64 4.79 -7.55
N GLY A 91 -4.84 5.78 -7.13
CA GLY A 91 -4.50 5.97 -5.72
C GLY A 91 -3.71 7.24 -5.45
N GLY A 92 -3.62 7.59 -4.14
CA GLY A 92 -2.94 8.79 -3.66
C GLY A 92 -3.85 10.02 -3.58
N ASP A 93 -5.14 9.88 -3.89
CA ASP A 93 -6.11 10.96 -3.69
C ASP A 93 -6.48 11.10 -2.21
N THR A 94 -6.77 12.34 -1.77
CA THR A 94 -7.23 12.60 -0.41
C THR A 94 -8.60 11.94 -0.15
N PHE A 95 -8.69 11.22 0.97
CA PHE A 95 -9.94 10.69 1.51
C PHE A 95 -10.42 11.59 2.66
N LEU A 96 -11.64 12.09 2.57
CA LEU A 96 -12.14 13.12 3.51
C LEU A 96 -12.69 12.55 4.84
N ASN A 97 -12.91 11.25 4.94
CA ASN A 97 -13.48 10.58 6.13
C ASN A 97 -14.73 11.31 6.70
N LEU A 98 -15.63 11.75 5.82
CA LEU A 98 -16.78 12.58 6.20
C LEU A 98 -17.74 11.88 7.17
N GLU A 99 -17.85 10.57 7.08
CA GLU A 99 -18.66 9.72 7.94
C GLU A 99 -18.01 9.51 9.32
N GLY A 100 -16.72 9.85 9.48
CA GLY A 100 -15.96 9.71 10.72
C GLY A 100 -15.78 8.27 11.17
N LEU A 101 -15.72 7.32 10.23
CA LEU A 101 -15.55 5.89 10.53
C LEU A 101 -14.08 5.53 10.81
N LEU A 102 -13.13 6.28 10.27
CA LEU A 102 -11.72 6.14 10.55
C LEU A 102 -11.29 7.08 11.69
N PRO A 103 -10.27 6.70 12.50
CA PRO A 103 -9.78 7.54 13.60
C PRO A 103 -9.33 8.91 13.12
N ASP A 104 -9.73 9.97 13.80
CA ASP A 104 -9.36 11.34 13.52
C ASP A 104 -8.83 12.02 14.80
N ASP A 105 -7.69 12.69 14.70
CA ASP A 105 -7.08 13.48 15.78
C ASP A 105 -7.03 14.99 15.46
N GLY A 106 -7.62 15.38 14.30
CA GLY A 106 -7.67 16.76 13.81
C GLY A 106 -6.43 17.22 13.04
N GLU A 107 -5.36 16.45 13.03
CA GLU A 107 -4.13 16.72 12.25
C GLU A 107 -3.88 15.63 11.18
N ARG A 108 -4.50 14.45 11.35
CA ARG A 108 -4.34 13.29 10.45
C ARG A 108 -4.93 13.55 9.08
N GLN A 109 -4.13 13.30 8.05
CA GLN A 109 -4.56 13.34 6.67
C GLN A 109 -4.78 11.91 6.18
N TRP A 110 -5.92 11.64 5.57
CA TRP A 110 -6.25 10.37 4.95
C TRP A 110 -6.11 10.42 3.43
N TYR A 111 -5.67 9.31 2.87
CA TYR A 111 -5.55 9.04 1.44
C TYR A 111 -6.21 7.71 1.11
N GLU A 112 -6.52 7.49 -0.18
CA GLU A 112 -7.11 6.24 -0.64
C GLU A 112 -6.39 5.68 -1.87
N CYS A 113 -6.45 4.36 -2.06
CA CYS A 113 -6.07 3.71 -3.30
C CYS A 113 -6.93 2.49 -3.59
N ASP A 114 -7.07 2.16 -4.88
CA ASP A 114 -7.72 0.93 -5.33
C ASP A 114 -6.84 -0.27 -5.01
N VAL A 115 -7.44 -1.39 -4.67
CA VAL A 115 -6.77 -2.69 -4.61
C VAL A 115 -7.53 -3.71 -5.44
N ASN A 116 -6.86 -4.83 -5.79
CA ASN A 116 -7.41 -5.91 -6.60
C ASN A 116 -7.90 -5.44 -7.99
N TYR A 117 -7.40 -4.30 -8.50
CA TYR A 117 -7.75 -3.79 -9.80
C TYR A 117 -7.05 -4.59 -10.92
N SER A 118 -7.82 -5.06 -11.89
CA SER A 118 -7.35 -5.87 -13.02
C SER A 118 -7.83 -5.35 -14.38
N GLY A 119 -8.08 -4.04 -14.47
CA GLY A 119 -8.61 -3.39 -15.67
C GLY A 119 -10.14 -3.28 -15.68
N GLY A 120 -10.67 -2.53 -16.65
CA GLY A 120 -12.10 -2.30 -16.79
C GLY A 120 -12.64 -1.29 -15.77
N TYR A 121 -13.83 -1.55 -15.23
CA TYR A 121 -14.44 -0.71 -14.21
C TYR A 121 -13.75 -0.92 -12.85
N ARG A 122 -13.61 0.16 -12.08
CA ARG A 122 -13.07 0.09 -10.72
C ARG A 122 -14.01 -0.72 -9.82
N GLY A 123 -13.43 -1.63 -9.04
CA GLY A 123 -14.14 -2.36 -7.98
C GLY A 123 -14.47 -1.46 -6.78
N TRP A 124 -14.93 -2.05 -5.68
CA TRP A 124 -15.31 -1.35 -4.44
C TRP A 124 -14.21 -1.39 -3.38
N GLU A 125 -13.21 -2.26 -3.60
CA GLU A 125 -12.14 -2.52 -2.64
C GLU A 125 -11.11 -1.38 -2.63
N ARG A 126 -10.78 -0.89 -1.43
CA ARG A 126 -9.82 0.21 -1.21
C ARG A 126 -8.93 -0.07 -0.01
N LEU A 127 -7.76 0.54 -0.05
CA LEU A 127 -7.05 0.89 1.17
C LEU A 127 -7.23 2.37 1.44
N CYS A 128 -7.48 2.71 2.72
CA CYS A 128 -7.39 4.05 3.24
C CYS A 128 -6.19 4.11 4.18
N PHE A 129 -5.26 5.03 3.92
CA PHE A 129 -4.04 5.14 4.69
C PHE A 129 -3.80 6.57 5.15
N SER A 130 -3.24 6.73 6.34
CA SER A 130 -3.06 8.02 6.99
C SER A 130 -1.63 8.53 6.89
N SER A 131 -1.46 9.84 7.08
CA SER A 131 -0.16 10.50 7.14
C SER A 131 0.75 10.01 8.28
N ASP A 132 0.21 9.33 9.27
CA ASP A 132 0.91 8.78 10.44
C ASP A 132 0.95 7.24 10.45
N GLY A 133 0.57 6.57 9.33
CA GLY A 133 0.85 5.16 9.10
C GLY A 133 -0.26 4.18 9.45
N LEU A 134 -1.46 4.63 9.77
CA LEU A 134 -2.60 3.73 9.86
C LEU A 134 -3.02 3.28 8.46
N ILE A 135 -3.23 1.98 8.26
CA ILE A 135 -3.69 1.42 6.99
C ILE A 135 -4.92 0.56 7.25
N TYR A 136 -6.02 0.93 6.61
CA TYR A 136 -7.31 0.24 6.71
C TYR A 136 -7.77 -0.25 5.34
N TYR A 137 -8.33 -1.46 5.33
CA TYR A 137 -9.02 -2.02 4.16
C TYR A 137 -10.52 -1.81 4.25
N THR A 138 -11.18 -1.58 3.12
CA THR A 138 -12.63 -1.65 2.94
C THR A 138 -12.97 -2.48 1.70
N GLY A 139 -13.86 -3.45 1.85
CA GLY A 139 -14.35 -4.28 0.76
C GLY A 139 -15.74 -3.86 0.24
N ASP A 140 -16.38 -2.89 0.87
CA ASP A 140 -17.78 -2.49 0.68
C ASP A 140 -17.97 -1.00 0.34
N HIS A 141 -16.91 -0.39 -0.25
CA HIS A 141 -16.93 1.01 -0.67
C HIS A 141 -17.16 1.99 0.48
N TYR A 142 -16.37 1.82 1.55
CA TYR A 142 -16.27 2.67 2.75
C TYR A 142 -17.41 2.52 3.77
N GLU A 143 -18.26 1.46 3.69
CA GLU A 143 -19.29 1.18 4.70
C GLU A 143 -18.68 0.60 5.99
N SER A 144 -17.60 -0.19 5.85
CA SER A 144 -16.84 -0.73 6.98
C SER A 144 -15.32 -0.73 6.70
N PHE A 145 -14.53 -0.80 7.78
CA PHE A 145 -13.08 -0.78 7.71
C PHE A 145 -12.45 -1.84 8.62
N GLU A 146 -11.41 -2.49 8.11
CA GLU A 146 -10.56 -3.43 8.84
C GLU A 146 -9.15 -2.86 8.94
N LEU A 147 -8.60 -2.77 10.16
CA LEU A 147 -7.23 -2.30 10.39
C LEU A 147 -6.24 -3.38 9.92
N MET A 148 -5.32 -3.01 9.02
CA MET A 148 -4.25 -3.87 8.54
C MET A 148 -2.92 -3.57 9.22
N TYR A 149 -2.54 -2.29 9.34
CA TYR A 149 -1.29 -1.87 9.97
C TYR A 149 -1.48 -0.62 10.82
N GLU A 150 -0.75 -0.56 11.95
CA GLU A 150 -0.61 0.60 12.82
C GLU A 150 0.81 1.17 12.73
N GLY A 151 0.92 2.46 12.35
CA GLY A 151 2.21 3.13 12.21
C GLY A 151 3.00 2.67 10.98
N TRP A 152 4.08 3.40 10.71
CA TRP A 152 5.03 3.05 9.66
C TRP A 152 6.09 2.09 10.20
N TYR A 153 6.55 1.16 9.36
CA TYR A 153 7.64 0.26 9.72
C TYR A 153 8.86 1.06 10.22
N GLY A 154 9.43 0.63 11.35
CA GLY A 154 10.61 1.26 11.95
C GLY A 154 10.36 2.48 12.82
N ASN A 155 9.14 3.01 12.95
CA ASN A 155 8.86 4.15 13.83
C ASN A 155 9.04 3.84 15.31
N ASP A 156 8.80 2.61 15.73
CA ASP A 156 8.94 2.18 17.14
C ASP A 156 10.41 1.97 17.56
N GLU A 157 11.34 1.85 16.60
CA GLU A 157 12.78 1.63 16.85
C GLU A 157 13.68 2.80 16.45
N GLY A 158 13.12 3.93 16.01
CA GLY A 158 13.90 5.15 15.70
C GLY A 158 14.79 5.04 14.47
N TYR A 159 14.51 4.13 13.54
CA TYR A 159 15.17 4.06 12.24
C TYR A 159 14.61 5.13 11.29
N VAL A 160 15.28 6.25 11.23
CA VAL A 160 15.09 7.26 10.17
C VAL A 160 15.95 6.82 8.99
N TYR A 161 15.34 6.39 7.89
CA TYR A 161 16.05 6.27 6.63
C TYR A 161 16.46 7.69 6.19
N GLY A 162 17.75 8.01 6.37
CA GLY A 162 18.34 9.23 5.84
C GLY A 162 18.42 9.14 4.31
N TYR A 163 17.88 10.14 3.63
CA TYR A 163 18.10 10.42 2.21
C TYR A 163 19.55 10.82 1.95
#